data_1573264a5702696ae7786843be75f3d5
#
_entry.id   1573264a5702696ae7786843be75f3d5
#
_cell.length_a   1.000
_cell.length_b   1.000
_cell.length_c   1.000
_cell.angle_alpha   90.00
_cell.angle_beta   90.00
_cell.angle_gamma   90.00
#
_symmetry.space_group_name_H-M   'P 1'
#
loop_
_entity.id
_entity.type
_entity.pdbx_description
1 polymer ?
#
loop_
_entity_poly.entity_id
_entity_poly.type
_entity_poly.pdbx_seq_one_letter_code
_entity_poly.pdbx_strand_id
1 'polypeptide(L)'
;MASSEVHHLFHSPVADHSFSQDKGTLAVARDNNVELYQASGNEFTLKDELRGHDKTVTSVDIAPNSGRIVTCSQDRNAYVWEQTPNGWKPTLVLLRINRAATYVRWSPSEQKFAVGSGARVIAVCYFEEENDWWISKHLKKPIRSTITTLAWHPNSVLLAAGSTDSHARVFSSYIKGIDERPEPSAWGERLPFNTVCGEFLNDSAGWVHGVAFSPSGNALAFASHDSSVTVVYPSAPDQPPKAMLNISTRLLPFNSLVWSGEDQIIAAGHDCEVYRLQGDENGWELVGSLESKRGPAGGAREESALNMFRQMDLRGQAQSTTQLDTVHQNTINTLRVHEEQGGVVKKFTTSGVDGRVVVWTI
;
A
#
# COMPACT_ATOMS: atom_id res chain seq x y z
N MET A 1 -0.48 6.51 -22.50
CA MET A 1 -0.82 7.65 -21.64
C MET A 1 -2.11 7.30 -20.93
N ALA A 2 -2.13 7.44 -19.62
CA ALA A 2 -3.31 7.13 -18.81
C ALA A 2 -4.33 8.27 -18.89
N SER A 3 -5.63 7.94 -18.82
CA SER A 3 -6.68 8.90 -18.54
C SER A 3 -7.00 8.90 -17.05
N SER A 4 -7.37 10.06 -16.50
CA SER A 4 -7.64 10.21 -15.06
C SER A 4 -9.02 10.78 -14.82
N GLU A 5 -9.74 10.22 -13.85
CA GLU A 5 -10.98 10.72 -13.27
C GLU A 5 -10.72 11.16 -11.84
N VAL A 6 -10.86 12.47 -11.58
CA VAL A 6 -10.47 13.09 -10.30
C VAL A 6 -11.69 13.32 -9.43
N HIS A 7 -11.70 12.74 -8.24
CA HIS A 7 -12.71 12.97 -7.22
C HIS A 7 -12.10 13.80 -6.07
N HIS A 8 -12.45 15.07 -6.01
CA HIS A 8 -12.00 15.96 -4.96
C HIS A 8 -12.97 15.88 -3.79
N LEU A 9 -12.78 14.90 -2.93
CA LEU A 9 -13.69 14.60 -1.82
C LEU A 9 -13.47 15.52 -0.62
N PHE A 10 -12.22 15.97 -0.38
CA PHE A 10 -11.84 16.70 0.83
C PHE A 10 -10.84 17.82 0.56
N HIS A 11 -10.73 18.72 1.55
CA HIS A 11 -9.62 19.68 1.69
C HIS A 11 -8.58 19.23 2.74
N SER A 12 -8.72 18.04 3.33
CA SER A 12 -7.83 17.44 4.31
C SER A 12 -7.17 16.18 3.76
N PRO A 13 -6.01 15.80 4.28
CA PRO A 13 -5.29 14.61 3.83
C PRO A 13 -6.10 13.32 3.93
N VAL A 14 -6.01 12.48 2.90
CA VAL A 14 -6.48 11.09 2.93
C VAL A 14 -5.32 10.19 3.36
N ALA A 15 -5.52 9.44 4.44
CA ALA A 15 -4.50 8.52 4.94
C ALA A 15 -4.41 7.25 4.07
N ASP A 16 -5.54 6.65 3.76
CA ASP A 16 -5.67 5.44 2.95
C ASP A 16 -7.09 5.33 2.37
N HIS A 17 -7.27 4.55 1.30
CA HIS A 17 -8.56 4.28 0.70
C HIS A 17 -8.67 2.83 0.24
N SER A 18 -9.89 2.30 0.12
CA SER A 18 -10.14 0.97 -0.41
C SER A 18 -11.49 0.91 -1.12
N PHE A 19 -11.55 0.20 -2.24
CA PHE A 19 -12.80 -0.04 -2.97
C PHE A 19 -13.33 -1.44 -2.70
N SER A 20 -14.66 -1.58 -2.67
CA SER A 20 -15.32 -2.89 -2.74
C SER A 20 -15.04 -3.60 -4.07
N GLN A 21 -15.26 -4.91 -4.12
CA GLN A 21 -15.05 -5.72 -5.33
C GLN A 21 -15.85 -5.20 -6.53
N ASP A 22 -17.12 -4.85 -6.29
CA ASP A 22 -18.05 -4.31 -7.30
C ASP A 22 -17.80 -2.84 -7.64
N LYS A 23 -16.83 -2.20 -6.99
CA LYS A 23 -16.49 -0.77 -7.13
C LYS A 23 -17.61 0.20 -6.70
N GLY A 24 -18.69 -0.33 -6.15
CA GLY A 24 -19.83 0.45 -5.68
C GLY A 24 -19.56 1.23 -4.40
N THR A 25 -18.66 0.73 -3.54
CA THR A 25 -18.34 1.37 -2.27
C THR A 25 -16.86 1.76 -2.21
N LEU A 26 -16.61 3.00 -1.82
CA LEU A 26 -15.28 3.54 -1.51
C LEU A 26 -15.19 3.84 -0.02
N ALA A 27 -14.24 3.21 0.68
CA ALA A 27 -13.89 3.54 2.06
C ALA A 27 -12.66 4.46 2.08
N VAL A 28 -12.74 5.55 2.83
CA VAL A 28 -11.67 6.55 2.96
C VAL A 28 -11.33 6.76 4.43
N ALA A 29 -10.09 6.48 4.80
CA ALA A 29 -9.58 6.76 6.14
C ALA A 29 -9.19 8.23 6.26
N ARG A 30 -9.87 8.94 7.16
CA ARG A 30 -9.65 10.36 7.42
C ARG A 30 -9.86 10.68 8.89
N ASP A 31 -8.93 11.42 9.47
CA ASP A 31 -8.95 11.74 10.89
C ASP A 31 -9.14 10.47 11.76
N ASN A 32 -10.09 10.41 12.65
CA ASN A 32 -10.38 9.26 13.51
C ASN A 32 -11.53 8.36 12.99
N ASN A 33 -12.01 8.59 11.78
CA ASN A 33 -13.15 7.89 11.20
C ASN A 33 -12.80 7.28 9.83
N VAL A 34 -13.68 6.40 9.35
CA VAL A 34 -13.67 5.97 7.95
C VAL A 34 -15.00 6.36 7.32
N GLU A 35 -14.96 7.15 6.27
CA GLU A 35 -16.12 7.56 5.50
C GLU A 35 -16.37 6.56 4.36
N LEU A 36 -17.63 6.16 4.21
CA LEU A 36 -18.07 5.24 3.17
C LEU A 36 -18.87 6.01 2.12
N TYR A 37 -18.39 5.97 0.90
CA TYR A 37 -19.01 6.62 -0.25
C TYR A 37 -19.61 5.57 -1.18
N GLN A 38 -20.79 5.87 -1.70
CA GLN A 38 -21.45 5.08 -2.74
C GLN A 38 -21.20 5.73 -4.10
N ALA A 39 -20.74 4.95 -5.06
CA ALA A 39 -20.62 5.39 -6.44
C ALA A 39 -22.01 5.57 -7.08
N SER A 40 -22.23 6.70 -7.72
CA SER A 40 -23.43 7.03 -8.50
C SER A 40 -23.02 7.68 -9.81
N GLY A 41 -22.85 6.89 -10.86
CA GLY A 41 -22.19 7.35 -12.09
C GLY A 41 -20.75 7.75 -11.81
N ASN A 42 -20.40 9.00 -12.15
CA ASN A 42 -19.06 9.56 -11.93
C ASN A 42 -18.93 10.33 -10.60
N GLU A 43 -19.92 10.24 -9.71
CA GLU A 43 -19.92 10.94 -8.42
C GLU A 43 -19.91 9.96 -7.26
N PHE A 44 -19.28 10.36 -6.16
CA PHE A 44 -19.29 9.65 -4.89
C PHE A 44 -20.12 10.43 -3.87
N THR A 45 -21.17 9.78 -3.35
CA THR A 45 -22.02 10.37 -2.29
C THR A 45 -21.70 9.69 -0.96
N LEU A 46 -21.49 10.50 0.10
CA LEU A 46 -21.31 9.99 1.44
C LEU A 46 -22.57 9.24 1.88
N LYS A 47 -22.42 7.96 2.21
CA LYS A 47 -23.51 7.08 2.62
C LYS A 47 -23.46 6.78 4.11
N ASP A 48 -22.29 6.56 4.66
CA ASP A 48 -22.11 6.13 6.05
C ASP A 48 -20.76 6.54 6.60
N GLU A 49 -20.58 6.45 7.91
CA GLU A 49 -19.35 6.78 8.60
C GLU A 49 -19.08 5.77 9.71
N LEU A 50 -17.92 5.11 9.66
CA LEU A 50 -17.50 4.13 10.67
C LEU A 50 -16.78 4.88 11.80
N ARG A 51 -17.43 4.99 12.94
CA ARG A 51 -16.94 5.67 14.14
C ARG A 51 -16.63 4.67 15.25
N GLY A 52 -15.44 4.72 15.80
CA GLY A 52 -15.03 3.79 16.86
C GLY A 52 -13.59 3.97 17.33
N HIS A 53 -12.75 4.60 16.51
CA HIS A 53 -11.37 4.90 16.88
C HIS A 53 -11.23 6.21 17.66
N ASP A 54 -10.39 6.21 18.70
CA ASP A 54 -10.10 7.37 19.53
C ASP A 54 -9.03 8.30 18.95
N LYS A 55 -8.28 7.84 17.93
CA LYS A 55 -7.19 8.55 17.25
C LYS A 55 -7.24 8.32 15.76
N THR A 56 -6.37 9.03 15.05
CA THR A 56 -6.26 8.96 13.59
C THR A 56 -6.22 7.52 13.09
N VAL A 57 -7.14 7.21 12.16
CA VAL A 57 -7.15 5.98 11.39
C VAL A 57 -6.03 6.06 10.36
N THR A 58 -5.11 5.12 10.42
CA THR A 58 -3.90 5.11 9.58
C THR A 58 -4.06 4.31 8.30
N SER A 59 -4.95 3.31 8.31
CA SER A 59 -5.18 2.47 7.14
C SER A 59 -6.54 1.78 7.20
N VAL A 60 -7.11 1.49 6.02
CA VAL A 60 -8.39 0.80 5.83
C VAL A 60 -8.26 -0.20 4.68
N ASP A 61 -8.96 -1.34 4.79
CA ASP A 61 -9.02 -2.31 3.72
C ASP A 61 -10.37 -3.02 3.67
N ILE A 62 -10.93 -3.20 2.47
CA ILE A 62 -12.19 -3.91 2.24
C ILE A 62 -11.87 -5.29 1.71
N ALA A 63 -12.37 -6.32 2.36
CA ALA A 63 -12.28 -7.70 1.91
C ALA A 63 -13.12 -7.87 0.62
N PRO A 64 -12.54 -8.35 -0.48
CA PRO A 64 -13.22 -8.33 -1.77
C PRO A 64 -14.48 -9.21 -1.83
N ASN A 65 -14.47 -10.39 -1.21
CA ASN A 65 -15.60 -11.32 -1.31
C ASN A 65 -16.64 -11.13 -0.18
N SER A 66 -16.18 -10.94 1.06
CA SER A 66 -17.09 -10.80 2.21
C SER A 66 -17.59 -9.36 2.41
N GLY A 67 -16.93 -8.36 1.81
CA GLY A 67 -17.25 -6.95 2.02
C GLY A 67 -16.94 -6.45 3.44
N ARG A 68 -16.32 -7.26 4.31
CA ARG A 68 -15.88 -6.83 5.65
C ARG A 68 -14.81 -5.76 5.52
N ILE A 69 -14.88 -4.74 6.36
CA ILE A 69 -13.90 -3.67 6.38
C ILE A 69 -13.01 -3.86 7.60
N VAL A 70 -11.71 -3.73 7.43
CA VAL A 70 -10.76 -3.67 8.55
C VAL A 70 -10.12 -2.29 8.60
N THR A 71 -9.99 -1.76 9.81
CA THR A 71 -9.35 -0.47 10.07
C THR A 71 -8.31 -0.60 11.17
N CYS A 72 -7.27 0.21 11.12
CA CYS A 72 -6.31 0.33 12.21
C CYS A 72 -5.99 1.80 12.51
N SER A 73 -5.56 2.09 13.73
CA SER A 73 -5.39 3.46 14.20
C SER A 73 -4.20 3.67 15.13
N GLN A 74 -3.83 4.92 15.30
CA GLN A 74 -2.85 5.36 16.30
C GLN A 74 -3.31 5.09 17.75
N ASP A 75 -4.56 4.72 17.98
CA ASP A 75 -5.08 4.26 19.28
C ASP A 75 -4.62 2.85 19.65
N ARG A 76 -3.85 2.18 18.76
CA ARG A 76 -3.26 0.85 18.93
C ARG A 76 -4.25 -0.31 18.78
N ASN A 77 -5.42 -0.04 18.24
CA ASN A 77 -6.47 -1.02 17.99
C ASN A 77 -6.71 -1.21 16.49
N ALA A 78 -7.38 -2.30 16.17
CA ALA A 78 -8.04 -2.50 14.90
C ALA A 78 -9.52 -2.81 15.14
N TYR A 79 -10.36 -2.51 14.17
CA TYR A 79 -11.75 -2.95 14.13
C TYR A 79 -12.01 -3.72 12.85
N VAL A 80 -12.80 -4.78 12.98
CA VAL A 80 -13.46 -5.44 11.85
C VAL A 80 -14.91 -4.98 11.86
N TRP A 81 -15.36 -4.46 10.73
CA TRP A 81 -16.70 -3.93 10.54
C TRP A 81 -17.47 -4.88 9.63
N GLU A 82 -18.63 -5.30 10.07
CA GLU A 82 -19.53 -6.18 9.32
C GLU A 82 -20.86 -5.46 9.05
N GLN A 83 -21.32 -5.54 7.81
CA GLN A 83 -22.60 -4.96 7.45
C GLN A 83 -23.74 -5.83 7.98
N THR A 84 -24.66 -5.22 8.71
CA THR A 84 -25.86 -5.85 9.25
C THR A 84 -27.12 -5.10 8.79
N PRO A 85 -28.32 -5.66 8.93
CA PRO A 85 -29.55 -4.93 8.62
C PRO A 85 -29.71 -3.61 9.39
N ASN A 86 -29.05 -3.47 10.54
CA ASN A 86 -29.11 -2.30 11.41
C ASN A 86 -27.90 -1.33 11.21
N GLY A 87 -27.12 -1.50 10.15
CA GLY A 87 -25.92 -0.74 9.88
C GLY A 87 -24.62 -1.51 10.14
N TRP A 88 -23.50 -0.81 10.26
CA TRP A 88 -22.19 -1.41 10.46
C TRP A 88 -21.94 -1.78 11.94
N LYS A 89 -21.63 -3.05 12.18
CA LYS A 89 -21.28 -3.56 13.51
C LYS A 89 -19.76 -3.60 13.67
N PRO A 90 -19.17 -2.82 14.61
CA PRO A 90 -17.75 -2.90 14.92
C PRO A 90 -17.44 -4.11 15.82
N THR A 91 -16.36 -4.83 15.51
CA THR A 91 -15.74 -5.82 16.41
C THR A 91 -14.33 -5.38 16.69
N LEU A 92 -14.04 -5.07 17.97
CA LEU A 92 -12.71 -4.67 18.41
C LEU A 92 -11.73 -5.84 18.31
N VAL A 93 -10.57 -5.60 17.71
CA VAL A 93 -9.47 -6.57 17.65
C VAL A 93 -8.29 -6.07 18.49
N LEU A 94 -8.01 -6.79 19.55
CA LEU A 94 -6.90 -6.45 20.46
C LEU A 94 -5.56 -6.85 19.85
N LEU A 95 -4.87 -5.87 19.28
CA LEU A 95 -3.56 -6.07 18.64
C LEU A 95 -2.44 -6.38 19.64
N ARG A 96 -2.61 -6.06 20.92
CA ARG A 96 -1.60 -6.21 22.00
C ARG A 96 -0.26 -5.55 21.67
N ILE A 97 -0.31 -4.36 21.08
CA ILE A 97 0.82 -3.51 20.74
C ILE A 97 0.84 -2.27 21.63
N ASN A 98 2.04 -1.70 21.86
CA ASN A 98 2.23 -0.53 22.73
C ASN A 98 2.57 0.77 21.98
N ARG A 99 2.54 0.74 20.65
CA ARG A 99 2.73 1.90 19.76
C ARG A 99 1.63 1.89 18.70
N ALA A 100 1.48 3.01 17.99
CA ALA A 100 0.51 3.17 16.91
C ALA A 100 0.52 2.00 15.91
N ALA A 101 -0.66 1.55 15.48
CA ALA A 101 -0.80 0.77 14.26
C ALA A 101 -0.58 1.71 13.06
N THR A 102 0.04 1.21 12.00
CA THR A 102 0.50 2.02 10.86
C THR A 102 -0.13 1.62 9.55
N TYR A 103 -0.46 0.35 9.37
CA TYR A 103 -0.92 -0.19 8.10
C TYR A 103 -1.72 -1.47 8.30
N VAL A 104 -2.77 -1.71 7.51
CA VAL A 104 -3.58 -2.93 7.59
C VAL A 104 -3.95 -3.45 6.21
N ARG A 105 -3.91 -4.77 6.03
CA ARG A 105 -4.36 -5.45 4.80
C ARG A 105 -4.96 -6.81 5.10
N TRP A 106 -6.09 -7.11 4.45
CA TRP A 106 -6.65 -8.45 4.38
C TRP A 106 -5.74 -9.38 3.60
N SER A 107 -5.66 -10.65 4.00
CA SER A 107 -5.08 -11.70 3.15
C SER A 107 -5.99 -11.96 1.94
N PRO A 108 -5.47 -12.43 0.80
CA PRO A 108 -6.30 -12.80 -0.34
C PRO A 108 -7.41 -13.82 -0.02
N SER A 109 -7.17 -14.73 0.93
CA SER A 109 -8.18 -15.68 1.42
C SER A 109 -9.24 -15.07 2.33
N GLU A 110 -9.06 -13.83 2.81
CA GLU A 110 -9.91 -13.12 3.78
C GLU A 110 -10.08 -13.81 5.15
N GLN A 111 -9.35 -14.89 5.40
CA GLN A 111 -9.41 -15.61 6.68
C GLN A 111 -8.60 -14.91 7.77
N LYS A 112 -7.70 -14.02 7.38
CA LYS A 112 -6.85 -13.24 8.27
C LYS A 112 -6.48 -11.90 7.68
N PHE A 113 -6.01 -11.01 8.54
CA PHE A 113 -5.42 -9.73 8.14
C PHE A 113 -4.14 -9.45 8.93
N ALA A 114 -3.31 -8.57 8.43
CA ALA A 114 -2.07 -8.17 9.08
C ALA A 114 -2.07 -6.68 9.38
N VAL A 115 -1.57 -6.32 10.57
CA VAL A 115 -1.41 -4.93 11.02
C VAL A 115 0.06 -4.65 11.33
N GLY A 116 0.65 -3.71 10.62
CA GLY A 116 1.96 -3.15 10.91
C GLY A 116 1.90 -2.16 12.08
N SER A 117 3.00 -1.99 12.81
CA SER A 117 3.02 -1.07 13.94
C SER A 117 4.37 -0.41 14.19
N GLY A 118 4.35 0.72 14.90
CA GLY A 118 5.54 1.35 15.46
C GLY A 118 6.15 0.58 16.63
N ALA A 119 5.52 -0.51 17.09
CA ALA A 119 6.01 -1.36 18.16
C ALA A 119 7.06 -2.39 17.69
N ARG A 120 7.54 -2.30 16.46
CA ARG A 120 8.45 -3.28 15.83
C ARG A 120 7.83 -4.68 15.77
N VAL A 121 6.55 -4.71 15.45
CA VAL A 121 5.72 -5.91 15.46
C VAL A 121 4.73 -5.82 14.30
N ILE A 122 4.47 -6.95 13.66
CA ILE A 122 3.32 -7.15 12.80
C ILE A 122 2.36 -8.08 13.54
N ALA A 123 1.12 -7.65 13.72
CA ALA A 123 0.06 -8.48 14.27
C ALA A 123 -0.69 -9.15 13.12
N VAL A 124 -0.62 -10.48 13.05
CA VAL A 124 -1.44 -11.30 12.15
C VAL A 124 -2.67 -11.73 12.92
N CYS A 125 -3.84 -11.29 12.46
CA CYS A 125 -5.11 -11.49 13.14
C CYS A 125 -5.99 -12.46 12.36
N TYR A 126 -6.63 -13.39 13.04
CA TYR A 126 -7.57 -14.36 12.48
C TYR A 126 -8.73 -14.61 13.45
N PHE A 127 -9.86 -15.01 12.91
CA PHE A 127 -11.05 -15.30 13.71
C PHE A 127 -10.98 -16.72 14.27
N GLU A 128 -11.27 -16.87 15.55
CA GLU A 128 -11.36 -18.16 16.24
C GLU A 128 -12.82 -18.47 16.53
N GLU A 129 -13.38 -19.41 15.78
CA GLU A 129 -14.81 -19.74 15.85
C GLU A 129 -15.24 -20.27 17.21
N GLU A 130 -14.39 -21.07 17.88
CA GLU A 130 -14.70 -21.66 19.19
C GLU A 130 -15.00 -20.62 20.27
N ASN A 131 -14.31 -19.48 20.23
CA ASN A 131 -14.43 -18.41 21.21
C ASN A 131 -15.15 -17.17 20.67
N ASP A 132 -15.55 -17.16 19.39
CA ASP A 132 -16.23 -16.04 18.72
C ASP A 132 -15.46 -14.71 18.83
N TRP A 133 -14.14 -14.75 18.61
CA TRP A 133 -13.32 -13.55 18.67
C TRP A 133 -12.11 -13.57 17.72
N TRP A 134 -11.54 -12.37 17.50
CA TRP A 134 -10.31 -12.20 16.74
C TRP A 134 -9.08 -12.36 17.63
N ILE A 135 -8.17 -13.26 17.25
CA ILE A 135 -6.88 -13.48 17.88
C ILE A 135 -5.78 -12.80 17.09
N SER A 136 -4.78 -12.24 17.78
CA SER A 136 -3.57 -11.70 17.16
C SER A 136 -2.33 -12.52 17.54
N LYS A 137 -1.58 -12.97 16.52
CA LYS A 137 -0.23 -13.53 16.64
C LYS A 137 0.80 -12.53 16.11
N HIS A 138 1.98 -12.49 16.71
CA HIS A 138 2.98 -11.48 16.40
C HIS A 138 4.17 -12.03 15.63
N LEU A 139 4.54 -11.36 14.53
CA LEU A 139 5.84 -11.44 13.89
C LEU A 139 6.72 -10.35 14.52
N LYS A 140 7.88 -10.71 15.11
CA LYS A 140 8.71 -9.77 15.89
C LYS A 140 10.13 -9.67 15.39
N LYS A 141 10.88 -10.75 15.49
CA LYS A 141 12.30 -10.78 15.06
C LYS A 141 12.37 -11.13 13.58
N PRO A 142 13.26 -10.49 12.81
CA PRO A 142 14.30 -9.53 13.17
C PRO A 142 13.92 -8.05 13.06
N ILE A 143 12.63 -7.68 13.10
CA ILE A 143 12.15 -6.30 12.93
C ILE A 143 12.77 -5.39 14.00
N ARG A 144 13.43 -4.30 13.57
CA ARG A 144 14.16 -3.37 14.44
C ARG A 144 13.51 -2.01 14.60
N SER A 145 12.58 -1.64 13.71
CA SER A 145 11.93 -0.32 13.71
C SER A 145 10.46 -0.40 13.27
N THR A 146 9.84 0.75 13.00
CA THR A 146 8.45 0.88 12.59
C THR A 146 8.19 0.17 11.26
N ILE A 147 7.10 -0.58 11.19
CA ILE A 147 6.56 -1.11 9.95
C ILE A 147 5.80 0.00 9.24
N THR A 148 6.14 0.25 7.99
CA THR A 148 5.55 1.31 7.15
C THR A 148 4.50 0.78 6.20
N THR A 149 4.67 -0.45 5.72
CA THR A 149 3.84 -1.04 4.66
C THR A 149 3.81 -2.56 4.78
N LEU A 150 2.76 -3.17 4.26
CA LEU A 150 2.54 -4.62 4.21
C LEU A 150 1.97 -5.03 2.86
N ALA A 151 2.37 -6.18 2.36
CA ALA A 151 1.75 -6.81 1.19
C ALA A 151 1.65 -8.33 1.38
N TRP A 152 0.50 -8.88 1.09
CA TRP A 152 0.29 -10.32 1.08
C TRP A 152 0.76 -10.93 -0.23
N HIS A 153 1.36 -12.09 -0.14
CA HIS A 153 1.58 -12.97 -1.27
C HIS A 153 0.25 -13.59 -1.72
N PRO A 154 0.05 -13.90 -3.00
CA PRO A 154 -1.18 -14.54 -3.49
C PRO A 154 -1.60 -15.82 -2.75
N ASN A 155 -0.65 -16.57 -2.17
CA ASN A 155 -0.93 -17.77 -1.37
C ASN A 155 -1.51 -17.50 0.03
N SER A 156 -1.71 -16.25 0.43
CA SER A 156 -2.22 -15.85 1.75
C SER A 156 -1.36 -16.28 2.96
N VAL A 157 -0.21 -16.90 2.74
CA VAL A 157 0.69 -17.40 3.80
C VAL A 157 1.90 -16.49 3.97
N LEU A 158 2.50 -16.05 2.87
CA LEU A 158 3.64 -15.15 2.94
C LEU A 158 3.17 -13.70 3.04
N LEU A 159 3.90 -12.93 3.85
CA LEU A 159 3.65 -11.52 4.11
C LEU A 159 4.95 -10.74 3.96
N ALA A 160 4.99 -9.81 3.01
CA ALA A 160 6.06 -8.84 2.89
C ALA A 160 5.80 -7.63 3.79
N ALA A 161 6.88 -7.07 4.34
CA ALA A 161 6.83 -5.88 5.19
C ALA A 161 8.00 -4.96 4.89
N GLY A 162 7.71 -3.67 4.74
CA GLY A 162 8.70 -2.60 4.71
C GLY A 162 8.83 -1.94 6.08
N SER A 163 10.03 -1.48 6.41
CA SER A 163 10.32 -0.90 7.71
C SER A 163 11.25 0.31 7.61
N THR A 164 11.19 1.17 8.62
CA THR A 164 12.12 2.30 8.78
C THR A 164 13.52 1.85 9.22
N ASP A 165 13.78 0.56 9.38
CA ASP A 165 15.12 0.00 9.55
C ASP A 165 15.80 -0.33 8.21
N SER A 166 15.27 0.19 7.10
CA SER A 166 15.79 0.07 5.74
C SER A 166 15.69 -1.33 5.13
N HIS A 167 14.90 -2.21 5.73
CA HIS A 167 14.72 -3.57 5.24
C HIS A 167 13.31 -3.78 4.71
N ALA A 168 13.25 -4.48 3.57
CA ALA A 168 12.08 -5.23 3.15
C ALA A 168 12.25 -6.69 3.56
N ARG A 169 11.23 -7.28 4.20
CA ARG A 169 11.28 -8.66 4.70
C ARG A 169 10.07 -9.45 4.26
N VAL A 170 10.27 -10.73 4.01
CA VAL A 170 9.20 -11.70 3.77
C VAL A 170 9.13 -12.65 4.94
N PHE A 171 7.94 -12.78 5.52
CA PHE A 171 7.67 -13.66 6.65
C PHE A 171 6.65 -14.73 6.28
N SER A 172 6.76 -15.89 6.90
CA SER A 172 5.64 -16.81 6.97
C SER A 172 4.67 -16.40 8.07
N SER A 173 3.42 -16.22 7.70
CA SER A 173 2.29 -16.01 8.59
C SER A 173 1.36 -17.23 8.67
N TYR A 174 1.88 -18.43 8.36
CA TYR A 174 1.13 -19.67 8.34
C TYR A 174 0.50 -19.98 9.69
N ILE A 175 -0.81 -20.23 9.71
CA ILE A 175 -1.57 -20.61 10.90
C ILE A 175 -2.24 -21.95 10.65
N LYS A 176 -1.79 -22.97 11.39
CA LYS A 176 -2.37 -24.32 11.29
C LYS A 176 -3.86 -24.29 11.66
N GLY A 177 -4.68 -24.86 10.81
CA GLY A 177 -6.14 -24.91 11.00
C GLY A 177 -6.89 -23.75 10.34
N ILE A 178 -6.17 -22.69 9.92
CA ILE A 178 -6.72 -21.56 9.16
C ILE A 178 -6.23 -21.62 7.72
N ASP A 179 -4.91 -21.76 7.53
CA ASP A 179 -4.30 -21.77 6.21
C ASP A 179 -4.16 -23.21 5.68
N GLU A 180 -4.36 -23.36 4.38
CA GLU A 180 -3.89 -24.52 3.65
C GLU A 180 -2.36 -24.49 3.59
N ARG A 181 -1.75 -25.68 3.57
CA ARG A 181 -0.28 -25.75 3.45
C ARG A 181 0.12 -25.32 2.04
N PRO A 182 0.93 -24.25 1.91
CA PRO A 182 1.36 -23.80 0.60
C PRO A 182 2.30 -24.80 -0.06
N GLU A 183 2.26 -24.85 -1.39
CA GLU A 183 3.24 -25.56 -2.18
C GLU A 183 4.66 -24.99 -1.97
N PRO A 184 5.69 -25.80 -2.07
CA PRO A 184 7.07 -25.33 -2.05
C PRO A 184 7.31 -24.26 -3.10
N SER A 185 8.02 -23.20 -2.72
CA SER A 185 8.34 -22.09 -3.61
C SER A 185 9.77 -21.61 -3.38
N ALA A 186 10.24 -20.66 -4.18
CA ALA A 186 11.52 -20.01 -3.96
C ALA A 186 11.62 -19.31 -2.58
N TRP A 187 10.50 -19.02 -1.94
CA TRP A 187 10.43 -18.42 -0.60
C TRP A 187 10.55 -19.45 0.53
N GLY A 188 10.43 -20.74 0.26
CA GLY A 188 10.57 -21.81 1.25
C GLY A 188 9.68 -23.02 0.98
N GLU A 189 10.03 -24.15 1.60
CA GLU A 189 9.28 -25.41 1.54
C GLU A 189 8.45 -25.62 2.82
N ARG A 190 9.05 -25.32 3.97
CA ARG A 190 8.42 -25.43 5.29
C ARG A 190 8.36 -24.06 5.89
N LEU A 191 7.15 -23.56 6.04
CA LEU A 191 6.87 -22.16 6.41
C LEU A 191 6.11 -22.12 7.75
N PRO A 192 6.69 -22.55 8.89
CA PRO A 192 6.05 -22.34 10.18
C PRO A 192 5.89 -20.84 10.45
N PHE A 193 4.93 -20.49 11.28
CA PHE A 193 4.68 -19.09 11.66
C PHE A 193 5.94 -18.39 12.17
N ASN A 194 6.18 -17.15 11.71
CA ASN A 194 7.33 -16.30 12.05
C ASN A 194 8.68 -16.76 11.43
N THR A 195 8.67 -17.62 10.42
CA THR A 195 9.87 -17.88 9.61
C THR A 195 10.17 -16.67 8.74
N VAL A 196 11.43 -16.23 8.72
CA VAL A 196 11.92 -15.20 7.78
C VAL A 196 12.29 -15.92 6.48
N CYS A 197 11.57 -15.62 5.41
CA CYS A 197 11.77 -16.20 4.09
C CYS A 197 12.65 -15.33 3.18
N GLY A 198 12.86 -14.09 3.57
CA GLY A 198 13.77 -13.15 2.89
C GLY A 198 13.95 -11.89 3.72
N GLU A 199 15.16 -11.34 3.68
CA GLU A 199 15.53 -10.07 4.30
C GLU A 199 16.43 -9.30 3.33
N PHE A 200 15.97 -8.13 2.87
CA PHE A 200 16.62 -7.34 1.84
C PHE A 200 16.88 -5.95 2.38
N LEU A 201 18.16 -5.56 2.39
CA LEU A 201 18.60 -4.23 2.81
C LEU A 201 18.65 -3.31 1.59
N ASN A 202 18.16 -2.10 1.73
CA ASN A 202 18.48 -1.03 0.81
C ASN A 202 19.90 -0.51 1.11
N ASP A 203 20.78 -0.52 0.11
CA ASP A 203 22.19 -0.14 0.26
C ASP A 203 22.41 1.29 0.74
N SER A 204 21.50 2.21 0.41
CA SER A 204 21.51 3.59 0.85
C SER A 204 20.92 3.81 2.24
N ALA A 205 20.51 2.71 2.94
CA ALA A 205 19.86 2.74 4.25
C ALA A 205 18.60 3.64 4.31
N GLY A 206 17.89 3.80 3.19
CA GLY A 206 16.62 4.52 3.11
C GLY A 206 15.45 3.72 3.70
N TRP A 207 14.53 4.38 4.39
CA TRP A 207 13.29 3.75 4.85
C TRP A 207 12.53 3.09 3.70
N VAL A 208 11.97 1.92 3.92
CA VAL A 208 11.12 1.27 2.93
C VAL A 208 9.69 1.78 3.09
N HIS A 209 9.13 2.39 2.04
CA HIS A 209 7.79 2.99 2.05
C HIS A 209 6.72 2.10 1.45
N GLY A 210 7.04 1.38 0.37
CA GLY A 210 6.12 0.52 -0.34
C GLY A 210 6.72 -0.87 -0.59
N VAL A 211 5.92 -1.92 -0.48
CA VAL A 211 6.27 -3.29 -0.87
C VAL A 211 5.12 -3.91 -1.65
N ALA A 212 5.42 -4.74 -2.66
CA ALA A 212 4.42 -5.52 -3.38
C ALA A 212 5.03 -6.79 -3.98
N PHE A 213 4.31 -7.90 -3.90
CA PHE A 213 4.62 -9.10 -4.66
C PHE A 213 4.13 -8.95 -6.11
N SER A 214 4.83 -9.61 -7.04
CA SER A 214 4.32 -9.78 -8.40
C SER A 214 3.05 -10.65 -8.40
N PRO A 215 2.23 -10.61 -9.48
CA PRO A 215 0.99 -11.41 -9.55
C PRO A 215 1.21 -12.91 -9.34
N SER A 216 2.33 -13.46 -9.81
CA SER A 216 2.71 -14.86 -9.54
C SER A 216 3.23 -15.10 -8.12
N GLY A 217 3.63 -14.04 -7.40
CA GLY A 217 4.33 -14.12 -6.11
C GLY A 217 5.82 -14.45 -6.23
N ASN A 218 6.35 -14.61 -7.45
CA ASN A 218 7.75 -15.03 -7.66
C ASN A 218 8.77 -13.90 -7.55
N ALA A 219 8.30 -12.64 -7.47
CA ALA A 219 9.16 -11.48 -7.28
C ALA A 219 8.58 -10.54 -6.21
N LEU A 220 9.45 -9.76 -5.58
CA LEU A 220 9.10 -8.71 -4.62
C LEU A 220 9.69 -7.40 -5.10
N ALA A 221 8.88 -6.35 -5.15
CA ALA A 221 9.35 -4.98 -5.34
C ALA A 221 9.21 -4.17 -4.05
N PHE A 222 10.16 -3.28 -3.80
CA PHE A 222 10.04 -2.31 -2.70
C PHE A 222 10.60 -0.94 -3.09
N ALA A 223 9.93 0.10 -2.62
CA ALA A 223 10.32 1.50 -2.81
C ALA A 223 10.93 2.06 -1.52
N SER A 224 12.02 2.82 -1.65
CA SER A 224 12.79 3.35 -0.54
C SER A 224 12.91 4.87 -0.55
N HIS A 225 13.21 5.44 0.60
CA HIS A 225 13.29 6.89 0.82
C HIS A 225 14.45 7.58 0.06
N ASP A 226 15.39 6.82 -0.44
CA ASP A 226 16.49 7.27 -1.31
C ASP A 226 16.09 7.43 -2.78
N SER A 227 14.80 7.42 -3.09
CA SER A 227 14.24 7.50 -4.44
C SER A 227 14.58 6.29 -5.33
N SER A 228 14.82 5.14 -4.71
CA SER A 228 15.05 3.89 -5.43
C SER A 228 13.84 2.95 -5.36
N VAL A 229 13.73 2.10 -6.38
CA VAL A 229 12.89 0.91 -6.38
C VAL A 229 13.79 -0.30 -6.56
N THR A 230 13.67 -1.27 -5.69
CA THR A 230 14.42 -2.53 -5.78
C THR A 230 13.48 -3.66 -6.12
N VAL A 231 13.84 -4.49 -7.09
CA VAL A 231 13.13 -5.71 -7.47
C VAL A 231 13.99 -6.92 -7.14
N VAL A 232 13.40 -7.86 -6.39
CA VAL A 232 14.07 -9.07 -5.91
C VAL A 232 13.42 -10.30 -6.53
N TYR A 233 14.25 -11.14 -7.13
CA TYR A 233 13.89 -12.46 -7.62
C TYR A 233 14.55 -13.51 -6.70
N PRO A 234 13.79 -14.20 -5.84
CA PRO A 234 14.34 -15.22 -4.96
C PRO A 234 14.87 -16.43 -5.76
N SER A 235 15.80 -17.19 -5.19
CA SER A 235 16.32 -18.40 -5.83
C SER A 235 15.76 -19.66 -5.19
N ALA A 236 16.21 -19.93 -3.96
CA ALA A 236 15.81 -21.07 -3.14
C ALA A 236 15.91 -20.67 -1.67
N PRO A 237 15.27 -21.42 -0.75
CA PRO A 237 15.39 -21.18 0.68
C PRO A 237 16.84 -21.11 1.14
N ASP A 238 17.13 -20.12 2.00
CA ASP A 238 18.47 -19.89 2.58
C ASP A 238 19.59 -19.61 1.56
N GLN A 239 19.24 -19.31 0.32
CA GLN A 239 20.19 -18.91 -0.73
C GLN A 239 20.06 -17.42 -1.04
N PRO A 240 21.13 -16.76 -1.50
CA PRO A 240 21.03 -15.40 -2.03
C PRO A 240 20.00 -15.33 -3.15
N PRO A 241 19.30 -14.20 -3.33
CA PRO A 241 18.36 -14.04 -4.43
C PRO A 241 19.06 -14.25 -5.79
N LYS A 242 18.33 -14.78 -6.76
CA LYS A 242 18.77 -14.95 -8.15
C LYS A 242 19.20 -13.60 -8.75
N ALA A 243 18.39 -12.57 -8.48
CA ALA A 243 18.69 -11.19 -8.83
C ALA A 243 18.11 -10.23 -7.79
N MET A 244 18.82 -9.13 -7.54
CA MET A 244 18.35 -7.98 -6.78
C MET A 244 18.75 -6.73 -7.56
N LEU A 245 17.77 -6.13 -8.22
CA LEU A 245 17.96 -5.04 -9.18
C LEU A 245 17.47 -3.73 -8.54
N ASN A 246 18.37 -2.76 -8.43
CA ASN A 246 18.08 -1.44 -7.87
C ASN A 246 17.99 -0.39 -8.98
N ILE A 247 16.85 0.30 -9.03
CA ILE A 247 16.57 1.38 -9.97
C ILE A 247 16.60 2.69 -9.18
N SER A 248 17.74 3.40 -9.21
CA SER A 248 17.87 4.72 -8.61
C SER A 248 17.30 5.79 -9.55
N THR A 249 16.48 6.67 -9.04
CA THR A 249 15.86 7.75 -9.80
C THR A 249 16.34 9.13 -9.32
N ARG A 250 16.08 10.16 -10.12
CA ARG A 250 16.28 11.57 -9.73
C ARG A 250 15.00 12.22 -9.21
N LEU A 251 13.96 11.41 -9.06
CA LEU A 251 12.66 11.83 -8.55
C LEU A 251 12.67 11.88 -7.01
N LEU A 252 11.59 12.40 -6.43
CA LEU A 252 11.34 12.28 -5.01
C LEU A 252 10.90 10.82 -4.68
N PRO A 253 11.00 10.39 -3.41
CA PRO A 253 10.68 9.02 -3.02
C PRO A 253 9.26 8.58 -3.40
N PHE A 254 9.13 7.32 -3.80
CA PHE A 254 7.84 6.69 -3.99
C PHE A 254 7.32 6.16 -2.65
N ASN A 255 6.03 6.39 -2.35
CA ASN A 255 5.37 5.90 -1.15
C ASN A 255 4.64 4.57 -1.37
N SER A 256 4.15 4.36 -2.58
CA SER A 256 3.32 3.20 -2.90
C SER A 256 3.63 2.69 -4.30
N LEU A 257 3.54 1.37 -4.47
CA LEU A 257 3.75 0.73 -5.76
C LEU A 257 2.84 -0.50 -5.90
N VAL A 258 2.49 -0.83 -7.14
CA VAL A 258 1.76 -2.06 -7.51
C VAL A 258 2.36 -2.65 -8.78
N TRP A 259 2.24 -3.95 -8.93
CA TRP A 259 2.62 -4.65 -10.15
C TRP A 259 1.48 -4.59 -11.18
N SER A 260 1.86 -4.56 -12.46
CA SER A 260 0.96 -4.71 -13.61
C SER A 260 1.57 -5.75 -14.55
N GLY A 261 1.13 -6.99 -14.43
CA GLY A 261 1.84 -8.13 -15.00
C GLY A 261 3.13 -8.45 -14.23
N GLU A 262 4.01 -9.25 -14.84
CA GLU A 262 5.30 -9.64 -14.25
C GLU A 262 6.45 -8.71 -14.68
N ASP A 263 6.19 -7.80 -15.59
CA ASP A 263 7.19 -6.96 -16.27
C ASP A 263 7.00 -5.45 -16.07
N GLN A 264 5.96 -5.03 -15.33
CA GLN A 264 5.69 -3.62 -15.09
C GLN A 264 5.36 -3.34 -13.63
N ILE A 265 5.80 -2.18 -13.14
CA ILE A 265 5.46 -1.61 -11.84
C ILE A 265 4.95 -0.20 -12.04
N ILE A 266 3.85 0.13 -11.37
CA ILE A 266 3.32 1.48 -11.26
C ILE A 266 3.66 1.99 -9.87
N ALA A 267 4.28 3.16 -9.77
CA ALA A 267 4.72 3.75 -8.51
C ALA A 267 4.32 5.22 -8.42
N ALA A 268 4.00 5.67 -7.21
CA ALA A 268 3.62 7.04 -6.95
C ALA A 268 4.09 7.49 -5.55
N GLY A 269 4.30 8.79 -5.35
CA GLY A 269 4.80 9.30 -4.09
C GLY A 269 4.88 10.82 -4.01
N HIS A 270 6.03 11.32 -3.59
CA HIS A 270 6.24 12.73 -3.27
C HIS A 270 6.33 13.66 -4.49
N ASP A 271 6.56 13.13 -5.68
CA ASP A 271 6.55 13.95 -6.92
C ASP A 271 5.14 14.33 -7.38
N CYS A 272 4.09 13.83 -6.71
CA CYS A 272 2.70 14.09 -7.05
C CYS A 272 2.26 13.53 -8.42
N GLU A 273 3.09 12.73 -9.05
CA GLU A 273 2.86 12.05 -10.33
C GLU A 273 2.91 10.53 -10.18
N VAL A 274 2.36 9.85 -11.17
CA VAL A 274 2.40 8.39 -11.28
C VAL A 274 3.39 7.98 -12.36
N TYR A 275 4.27 7.07 -12.02
CA TYR A 275 5.34 6.60 -12.90
C TYR A 275 5.22 5.13 -13.22
N ARG A 276 5.75 4.72 -14.38
CA ARG A 276 5.86 3.35 -14.81
C ARG A 276 7.33 2.93 -14.87
N LEU A 277 7.62 1.79 -14.25
CA LEU A 277 8.87 1.07 -14.41
C LEU A 277 8.58 -0.21 -15.21
N GLN A 278 9.55 -0.65 -16.00
CA GLN A 278 9.44 -1.87 -16.81
C GLN A 278 10.74 -2.65 -16.78
N GLY A 279 10.64 -3.97 -16.79
CA GLY A 279 11.82 -4.84 -16.79
C GLY A 279 11.53 -6.29 -16.52
N ASP A 280 12.60 -7.03 -16.33
CA ASP A 280 12.61 -8.44 -15.97
C ASP A 280 13.80 -8.77 -15.05
N GLU A 281 14.11 -10.05 -14.88
CA GLU A 281 15.25 -10.50 -14.06
C GLU A 281 16.63 -10.05 -14.55
N ASN A 282 16.74 -9.52 -15.78
CA ASN A 282 17.98 -9.05 -16.38
C ASN A 282 18.18 -7.54 -16.20
N GLY A 283 17.11 -6.78 -15.99
CA GLY A 283 17.18 -5.35 -15.77
C GLY A 283 15.83 -4.67 -15.69
N TRP A 284 15.79 -3.56 -14.94
CA TRP A 284 14.62 -2.71 -14.79
C TRP A 284 14.98 -1.26 -15.07
N GLU A 285 14.05 -0.52 -15.68
CA GLU A 285 14.21 0.90 -15.98
C GLU A 285 12.95 1.71 -15.66
N LEU A 286 13.15 2.99 -15.38
CA LEU A 286 12.07 3.97 -15.26
C LEU A 286 11.67 4.43 -16.67
N VAL A 287 10.48 4.07 -17.12
CA VAL A 287 9.97 4.43 -18.45
C VAL A 287 9.52 5.90 -18.49
N GLY A 288 8.87 6.39 -17.42
CA GLY A 288 8.41 7.76 -17.31
C GLY A 288 7.06 7.91 -16.64
N SER A 289 6.56 9.15 -16.61
CA SER A 289 5.24 9.48 -16.08
C SER A 289 4.11 8.92 -16.94
N LEU A 290 3.05 8.46 -16.29
CA LEU A 290 1.79 8.03 -16.95
C LEU A 290 0.86 9.22 -17.23
N GLU A 291 1.11 10.39 -16.64
CA GLU A 291 0.31 11.58 -16.85
C GLU A 291 0.55 12.19 -18.22
N SER A 292 -0.54 12.58 -18.87
CA SER A 292 -0.48 13.33 -20.12
C SER A 292 -0.13 14.78 -19.78
N LYS A 293 1.02 15.29 -20.23
CA LYS A 293 1.35 16.71 -20.07
C LYS A 293 0.27 17.56 -20.75
N ARG A 294 -0.51 18.28 -19.99
CA ARG A 294 -1.40 19.32 -20.47
C ARG A 294 -0.58 20.59 -20.68
N GLY A 295 -0.04 20.79 -21.87
CA GLY A 295 0.65 22.04 -22.17
C GLY A 295 0.89 22.24 -23.67
N PRO A 296 0.88 23.50 -24.18
CA PRO A 296 1.19 23.80 -25.56
C PRO A 296 2.65 23.46 -25.88
N ALA A 297 2.87 22.91 -27.05
CA ALA A 297 4.20 22.67 -27.60
C ALA A 297 4.99 23.99 -27.65
N GLY A 298 5.89 24.19 -26.73
CA GLY A 298 6.76 25.36 -26.66
C GLY A 298 7.63 25.33 -25.41
N GLY A 299 8.83 24.78 -25.51
CA GLY A 299 10.07 25.06 -24.82
C GLY A 299 10.07 25.52 -23.34
N ALA A 300 9.10 25.21 -22.53
CA ALA A 300 9.11 25.51 -21.10
C ALA A 300 9.73 24.36 -20.32
N ARG A 301 10.71 24.67 -19.49
CA ARG A 301 11.33 23.75 -18.52
C ARG A 301 10.27 23.03 -17.72
N GLU A 302 10.40 21.71 -17.61
CA GLU A 302 9.60 20.87 -16.73
C GLU A 302 9.66 21.41 -15.30
N GLU A 303 8.60 22.04 -14.84
CA GLU A 303 8.43 22.37 -13.43
C GLU A 303 7.94 21.12 -12.70
N SER A 304 8.88 20.27 -12.28
CA SER A 304 8.60 19.18 -11.37
C SER A 304 8.38 19.74 -9.96
N ALA A 305 7.67 18.99 -9.08
CA ALA A 305 7.51 19.34 -7.68
C ALA A 305 8.86 19.67 -7.03
N LEU A 306 9.90 18.93 -7.38
CA LEU A 306 11.29 19.16 -6.93
C LEU A 306 11.82 20.55 -7.34
N ASN A 307 11.59 20.96 -8.60
CA ASN A 307 12.04 22.29 -9.08
C ASN A 307 11.23 23.40 -8.41
N MET A 308 9.96 23.19 -8.14
CA MET A 308 9.13 24.14 -7.42
C MET A 308 9.61 24.31 -5.97
N PHE A 309 9.91 23.23 -5.25
CA PHE A 309 10.47 23.30 -3.89
C PHE A 309 11.82 24.06 -3.90
N ARG A 310 12.70 23.77 -4.85
CA ARG A 310 13.97 24.51 -5.01
C ARG A 310 13.76 25.99 -5.29
N GLN A 311 12.76 26.36 -6.09
CA GLN A 311 12.45 27.76 -6.38
C GLN A 311 11.84 28.47 -5.16
N MET A 312 10.97 27.80 -4.39
CA MET A 312 10.44 28.33 -3.14
C MET A 312 11.54 28.59 -2.11
N ASP A 313 12.46 27.65 -1.95
CA ASP A 313 13.61 27.75 -1.04
C ASP A 313 14.55 28.93 -1.43
N LEU A 314 14.82 29.07 -2.72
CA LEU A 314 15.65 30.15 -3.25
C LEU A 314 15.01 31.56 -3.14
N ARG A 315 13.68 31.66 -3.15
CA ARG A 315 12.94 32.93 -3.11
C ARG A 315 12.49 33.33 -1.71
N GLY A 316 12.53 32.43 -0.72
CA GLY A 316 12.12 32.72 0.65
C GLY A 316 10.65 33.15 0.80
N GLN A 317 9.82 32.95 -0.22
CA GLN A 317 8.40 33.32 -0.23
C GLN A 317 7.54 32.12 -0.61
N ALA A 318 6.66 31.69 0.30
CA ALA A 318 5.55 30.82 -0.03
C ALA A 318 4.52 31.58 -0.86
N GLN A 319 4.48 31.37 -2.18
CA GLN A 319 3.36 31.84 -3.00
C GLN A 319 2.18 30.91 -2.77
N SER A 320 1.11 31.44 -2.19
CA SER A 320 -0.11 30.73 -1.80
C SER A 320 -0.99 30.25 -2.98
N THR A 321 -0.54 30.37 -4.23
CA THR A 321 -1.35 30.10 -5.44
C THR A 321 -0.64 29.27 -6.49
N THR A 322 0.46 28.58 -6.16
CA THR A 322 1.17 27.78 -7.14
C THR A 322 0.49 26.42 -7.29
N GLN A 323 -0.23 26.20 -8.38
CA GLN A 323 -0.71 24.88 -8.80
C GLN A 323 0.39 24.14 -9.53
N LEU A 324 0.55 22.84 -9.23
CA LEU A 324 1.36 21.93 -10.03
C LEU A 324 0.64 21.56 -11.31
N ASP A 325 1.37 21.30 -12.38
CA ASP A 325 0.80 20.78 -13.65
C ASP A 325 0.42 19.30 -13.56
N THR A 326 0.44 18.72 -12.35
CA THR A 326 0.11 17.35 -12.03
C THR A 326 -1.34 17.17 -11.63
N VAL A 327 -1.87 15.95 -11.78
CA VAL A 327 -3.24 15.61 -11.35
C VAL A 327 -3.37 15.72 -9.83
N HIS A 328 -2.43 15.15 -9.07
CA HIS A 328 -2.31 15.40 -7.63
C HIS A 328 -1.54 16.68 -7.35
N GLN A 329 -1.99 17.44 -6.38
CA GLN A 329 -1.36 18.73 -5.99
C GLN A 329 -0.47 18.60 -4.75
N ASN A 330 -0.38 17.39 -4.18
CA ASN A 330 0.49 17.05 -3.05
C ASN A 330 0.82 15.56 -3.10
N THR A 331 1.63 15.09 -2.18
CA THR A 331 2.09 13.71 -2.06
C THR A 331 0.97 12.70 -2.20
N ILE A 332 1.21 11.70 -3.05
CA ILE A 332 0.35 10.53 -3.17
C ILE A 332 0.74 9.54 -2.06
N ASN A 333 -0.21 9.21 -1.19
CA ASN A 333 0.01 8.31 -0.06
C ASN A 333 -0.17 6.85 -0.45
N THR A 334 -1.23 6.56 -1.22
CA THR A 334 -1.63 5.20 -1.52
C THR A 334 -1.94 5.04 -3.00
N LEU A 335 -1.50 3.91 -3.56
CA LEU A 335 -1.82 3.44 -4.90
C LEU A 335 -2.38 2.02 -4.77
N ARG A 336 -3.53 1.74 -5.40
CA ARG A 336 -4.20 0.45 -5.34
C ARG A 336 -4.69 0.00 -6.71
N VAL A 337 -4.64 -1.30 -6.95
CA VAL A 337 -5.28 -1.90 -8.13
C VAL A 337 -6.80 -1.72 -8.02
N HIS A 338 -7.42 -1.26 -9.10
CA HIS A 338 -8.86 -1.08 -9.19
C HIS A 338 -9.51 -2.13 -10.09
N GLU A 339 -8.97 -2.31 -11.29
CA GLU A 339 -9.38 -3.37 -12.22
C GLU A 339 -8.14 -4.02 -12.83
N GLU A 340 -8.12 -5.33 -12.87
CA GLU A 340 -7.06 -6.12 -13.52
C GLU A 340 -7.65 -7.22 -14.40
N GLN A 341 -6.91 -7.62 -15.39
CA GLN A 341 -7.23 -8.76 -16.25
C GLN A 341 -5.98 -9.60 -16.50
N GLY A 342 -6.00 -10.84 -15.99
CA GLY A 342 -4.85 -11.73 -16.12
C GLY A 342 -3.57 -11.20 -15.46
N GLY A 343 -3.70 -10.54 -14.30
CA GLY A 343 -2.59 -9.93 -13.57
C GLY A 343 -2.12 -8.57 -14.13
N VAL A 344 -2.66 -8.14 -15.29
CA VAL A 344 -2.34 -6.83 -15.90
C VAL A 344 -3.37 -5.79 -15.43
N VAL A 345 -2.89 -4.72 -14.81
CA VAL A 345 -3.72 -3.61 -14.34
C VAL A 345 -4.33 -2.86 -15.53
N LYS A 346 -5.64 -2.67 -15.51
CA LYS A 346 -6.40 -1.85 -16.46
C LYS A 346 -6.78 -0.51 -15.86
N LYS A 347 -7.14 -0.55 -14.57
CA LYS A 347 -7.37 0.67 -13.78
C LYS A 347 -6.72 0.55 -12.42
N PHE A 348 -6.23 1.64 -11.92
CA PHE A 348 -5.73 1.78 -10.57
C PHE A 348 -6.22 3.08 -9.94
N THR A 349 -6.12 3.18 -8.63
CA THR A 349 -6.54 4.37 -7.89
C THR A 349 -5.41 4.91 -7.05
N THR A 350 -5.41 6.22 -6.86
CA THR A 350 -4.48 6.92 -5.99
C THR A 350 -5.23 7.82 -5.02
N SER A 351 -4.70 7.99 -3.82
CA SER A 351 -5.16 9.01 -2.88
C SER A 351 -3.97 9.73 -2.25
N GLY A 352 -4.16 10.99 -1.88
CA GLY A 352 -3.06 11.83 -1.44
C GLY A 352 -3.41 12.82 -0.34
N VAL A 353 -2.37 13.55 0.06
CA VAL A 353 -2.43 14.61 1.05
C VAL A 353 -3.30 15.79 0.57
N ASP A 354 -3.52 15.92 -0.73
CA ASP A 354 -4.39 16.91 -1.36
C ASP A 354 -5.90 16.63 -1.23
N GLY A 355 -6.28 15.53 -0.57
CA GLY A 355 -7.68 15.14 -0.39
C GLY A 355 -8.35 14.57 -1.63
N ARG A 356 -7.59 14.27 -2.68
CA ARG A 356 -8.09 13.68 -3.92
C ARG A 356 -8.04 12.17 -3.88
N VAL A 357 -9.06 11.54 -4.46
CA VAL A 357 -9.03 10.15 -4.91
C VAL A 357 -9.15 10.18 -6.43
N VAL A 358 -8.21 9.55 -7.12
CA VAL A 358 -8.14 9.58 -8.59
C VAL A 358 -8.20 8.16 -9.12
N VAL A 359 -9.08 7.95 -10.09
CA VAL A 359 -9.16 6.68 -10.84
C VAL A 359 -8.41 6.86 -12.17
N TRP A 360 -7.44 6.00 -12.40
CA TRP A 360 -6.59 6.01 -13.59
C TRP A 360 -6.95 4.83 -14.50
N THR A 361 -7.04 5.07 -15.81
CA THR A 361 -7.20 4.02 -16.83
C THR A 361 -5.96 4.02 -17.73
N ILE A 362 -5.32 2.85 -17.91
CA ILE A 362 -4.11 2.66 -18.71
C ILE A 362 -4.33 1.71 -19.87
#